data_b8a7849843582e5820d7b4d88f3011d5
#
_entry.id   b8a7849843582e5820d7b4d88f3011d5
#
_cell.length_a   1.000
_cell.length_b   1.000
_cell.length_c   1.000
_cell.angle_alpha   90.00
_cell.angle_beta   90.00
_cell.angle_gamma   90.00
#
_symmetry.space_group_name_H-M   'P 1'
#
loop_
_entity.id
_entity.type
_entity.pdbx_description
1 polymer ?
#
loop_
_entity_poly.entity_id
_entity_poly.type
_entity_poly.pdbx_seq_one_letter_code
_entity_poly.pdbx_strand_id
1 'polypeptide(L)' 'MCLAIPSRITKIENNMATIDVDGVQREASLLLLEDAKVGEYVIVHAGFAIQKIDESAAQETLSFLRDAAEFAEKKEGER' A
#
# COMPACT_ATOMS: atom_id res chain seq x y z
N MET A 1 -11.43 -4.98 -8.26
CA MET A 1 -11.08 -5.85 -7.13
C MET A 1 -10.20 -5.09 -6.16
N CYS A 2 -10.50 -5.16 -4.90
CA CYS A 2 -9.72 -4.50 -3.89
C CYS A 2 -8.62 -5.42 -3.38
N LEU A 3 -7.37 -5.00 -3.52
CA LEU A 3 -6.25 -5.66 -2.86
C LEU A 3 -5.84 -4.78 -1.70
N ALA A 4 -5.85 -5.34 -0.49
CA ALA A 4 -5.43 -4.62 0.70
C ALA A 4 -3.91 -4.53 0.74
N ILE A 5 -3.33 -3.76 -0.16
CA ILE A 5 -1.89 -3.59 -0.28
C ILE A 5 -1.47 -2.41 0.59
N PRO A 6 -0.53 -2.62 1.54
CA PRO A 6 -0.01 -1.52 2.34
C PRO A 6 0.68 -0.48 1.48
N SER A 7 0.31 0.77 1.66
CA SER A 7 0.86 1.89 0.90
C SER A 7 1.46 2.90 1.86
N ARG A 8 2.68 3.36 1.58
CA ARG A 8 3.36 4.32 2.44
C ARG A 8 3.00 5.74 2.03
N ILE A 9 2.63 6.56 3.00
CA ILE A 9 2.36 7.97 2.77
C ILE A 9 3.68 8.73 2.67
N THR A 10 3.90 9.39 1.53
CA THR A 10 5.11 10.19 1.31
C THR A 10 4.85 11.68 1.39
N LYS A 11 3.60 12.10 1.20
CA LYS A 11 3.22 13.51 1.25
C LYS A 11 1.74 13.63 1.59
N ILE A 12 1.37 14.65 2.34
CA ILE A 12 -0.03 14.97 2.63
C ILE A 12 -0.27 16.43 2.31
N GLU A 13 -1.34 16.71 1.57
CA GLU A 13 -1.75 18.07 1.21
C GLU A 13 -3.26 18.12 1.03
N ASN A 14 -3.93 18.99 1.78
CA ASN A 14 -5.39 19.20 1.66
C ASN A 14 -6.21 17.91 1.74
N ASN A 15 -5.94 17.08 2.74
CA ASN A 15 -6.61 15.79 2.96
C ASN A 15 -6.37 14.77 1.84
N MET A 16 -5.40 15.02 0.97
CA MET A 16 -4.95 14.06 -0.03
C MET A 16 -3.55 13.61 0.32
N ALA A 17 -3.34 12.31 0.29
CA ALA A 17 -2.03 11.73 0.51
C ALA A 17 -1.44 11.25 -0.81
N THR A 18 -0.15 11.50 -1.00
CA THR A 18 0.60 10.79 -2.01
C THR A 18 1.13 9.52 -1.36
N ILE A 19 0.83 8.41 -1.95
CA ILE A 19 1.24 7.10 -1.44
C ILE A 19 2.18 6.43 -2.42
N ASP A 20 3.08 5.62 -1.87
CA ASP A 20 4.05 4.85 -2.64
C ASP A 20 3.82 3.37 -2.39
N VAL A 21 3.65 2.63 -3.47
CA VAL A 21 3.53 1.17 -3.43
C VAL A 21 4.62 0.62 -4.32
N ASP A 22 5.71 0.16 -3.70
CA ASP A 22 6.82 -0.50 -4.38
C ASP A 22 7.37 0.34 -5.55
N GLY A 23 7.53 1.64 -5.34
CA GLY A 23 8.04 2.58 -6.34
C GLY A 23 7.00 3.26 -7.20
N VAL A 24 5.75 2.83 -7.12
CA VAL A 24 4.65 3.44 -7.88
C VAL A 24 3.91 4.42 -6.97
N GLN A 25 3.82 5.68 -7.40
CA GLN A 25 3.14 6.72 -6.64
C GLN A 25 1.70 6.91 -7.12
N ARG A 26 0.80 7.07 -6.16
CA ARG A 26 -0.61 7.33 -6.40
C ARG A 26 -1.14 8.29 -5.36
N GLU A 27 -2.32 8.83 -5.61
CA GLU A 27 -3.01 9.69 -4.65
C GLU A 27 -4.15 8.94 -3.99
N ALA A 28 -4.36 9.22 -2.70
CA ALA A 28 -5.46 8.65 -1.94
C ALA A 28 -6.08 9.72 -1.06
N SER A 29 -7.39 9.68 -0.90
CA SER A 29 -8.11 10.60 -0.04
C SER A 29 -8.00 10.19 1.42
N LEU A 30 -7.79 11.15 2.30
CA LEU A 30 -7.74 10.95 3.74
C LEU A 30 -9.06 11.32 4.44
N LEU A 31 -10.15 11.48 3.68
CA LEU A 31 -11.44 11.84 4.27
C LEU A 31 -11.92 10.84 5.33
N LEU A 32 -11.58 9.57 5.17
CA LEU A 32 -12.01 8.50 6.07
C LEU A 32 -10.97 8.19 7.14
N LEU A 33 -9.81 8.84 7.12
CA LEU A 33 -8.70 8.53 8.03
C LEU A 33 -7.99 9.82 8.41
N GLU A 34 -8.50 10.48 9.46
CA GLU A 34 -8.12 11.85 9.81
C GLU A 34 -6.73 12.00 10.43
N ASP A 35 -6.21 10.98 11.05
CA ASP A 35 -4.96 11.06 11.82
C ASP A 35 -3.77 10.40 11.13
N ALA A 36 -3.84 10.22 9.82
CA ALA A 36 -2.72 9.68 9.06
C ALA A 36 -1.59 10.71 8.91
N LYS A 37 -0.36 10.25 8.95
CA LYS A 37 0.85 11.10 8.87
C LYS A 37 1.82 10.55 7.84
N VAL A 38 2.68 11.45 7.35
CA VAL A 38 3.76 11.05 6.43
C VAL A 38 4.65 10.01 7.11
N GLY A 39 4.99 8.97 6.35
CA GLY A 39 5.77 7.84 6.83
C GLY A 39 4.95 6.66 7.30
N GLU A 40 3.67 6.87 7.53
CA GLU A 40 2.78 5.79 7.95
C GLU A 40 2.31 4.95 6.76
N TYR A 41 1.97 3.69 7.04
CA TYR A 41 1.38 2.80 6.05
C TYR A 41 -0.13 2.75 6.23
N VAL A 42 -0.83 2.75 5.12
CA VAL A 42 -2.29 2.70 5.09
C VAL A 42 -2.76 1.67 4.08
N ILE A 43 -3.96 1.18 4.29
CA ILE A 43 -4.67 0.37 3.30
C ILE A 43 -5.55 1.30 2.50
N VAL A 44 -5.48 1.21 1.17
CA VAL A 44 -6.25 2.05 0.25
C VAL A 44 -7.23 1.20 -0.54
N HIS A 45 -8.47 1.65 -0.60
CA HIS A 45 -9.53 1.02 -1.37
C HIS A 45 -10.29 2.09 -2.15
N ALA A 46 -10.41 1.90 -3.44
CA ALA A 46 -11.15 2.82 -4.32
C ALA A 46 -10.68 4.29 -4.20
N GLY A 47 -9.39 4.50 -3.96
CA GLY A 47 -8.82 5.84 -3.82
C GLY A 47 -8.94 6.45 -2.43
N PHE A 48 -9.46 5.72 -1.45
CA PHE A 48 -9.59 6.18 -0.07
C PHE A 48 -8.68 5.40 0.86
N ALA A 49 -7.93 6.11 1.71
CA ALA A 49 -7.21 5.48 2.80
C ALA A 49 -8.24 5.11 3.88
N ILE A 50 -8.31 3.83 4.23
CA ILE A 50 -9.36 3.35 5.13
C ILE A 50 -8.83 2.85 6.47
N GLN A 51 -7.55 2.53 6.58
CA GLN A 51 -7.00 1.96 7.80
C GLN A 51 -5.49 2.20 7.84
N LYS A 52 -4.97 2.53 9.04
CA LYS A 52 -3.54 2.57 9.27
C LYS A 52 -3.05 1.20 9.73
N ILE A 53 -1.84 0.85 9.32
CA ILE A 53 -1.20 -0.38 9.78
C ILE A 53 0.22 -0.09 10.26
N ASP A 54 0.77 -0.95 11.11
CA ASP A 54 2.14 -0.83 11.58
C ASP A 54 3.13 -1.05 10.45
N GLU A 55 4.24 -0.35 10.49
CA GLU A 55 5.31 -0.49 9.50
C GLU A 55 5.79 -1.94 9.39
N SER A 56 6.01 -2.62 10.50
CA SER A 56 6.47 -4.01 10.46
C SER A 56 5.44 -4.94 9.82
N ALA A 57 4.16 -4.75 10.13
CA ALA A 57 3.08 -5.52 9.48
C ALA A 57 3.00 -5.23 7.99
N ALA A 58 3.18 -3.97 7.60
CA ALA A 58 3.20 -3.58 6.19
C ALA A 58 4.35 -4.23 5.44
N GLN A 59 5.54 -4.23 6.01
CA GLN A 59 6.72 -4.84 5.39
C GLN A 59 6.55 -6.35 5.23
N GLU A 60 6.02 -7.02 6.23
CA GLU A 60 5.73 -8.45 6.15
C GLU A 60 4.73 -8.77 5.03
N THR A 61 3.67 -7.98 4.94
CA THR A 61 2.64 -8.16 3.90
C THR A 61 3.22 -7.94 2.51
N LEU A 62 4.00 -6.87 2.32
CA LEU A 62 4.62 -6.58 1.04
C LEU A 62 5.63 -7.66 0.64
N SER A 63 6.41 -8.14 1.59
CA SER A 63 7.37 -9.22 1.33
C SER A 63 6.64 -10.51 0.91
N PHE A 64 5.57 -10.85 1.60
CA PHE A 64 4.76 -12.01 1.25
C PHE A 64 4.19 -11.90 -0.16
N LEU A 65 3.68 -10.72 -0.52
CA LEU A 65 3.11 -10.51 -1.86
C LEU A 65 4.18 -10.61 -2.95
N ARG A 66 5.38 -10.10 -2.70
CA ARG A 66 6.49 -10.24 -3.65
C ARG A 66 6.89 -11.70 -3.83
N ASP A 67 7.02 -12.44 -2.73
CA ASP A 67 7.40 -13.84 -2.78
C ASP A 67 6.36 -14.66 -3.55
N ALA A 68 5.09 -14.38 -3.34
CA ALA A 68 4.01 -15.05 -4.06
C ALA A 68 4.08 -14.76 -5.56
N ALA A 69 4.36 -13.50 -5.94
CA ALA A 69 4.49 -13.12 -7.35
C ALA A 69 5.69 -13.80 -8.00
N GLU A 70 6.84 -13.84 -7.34
CA GLU A 70 8.03 -14.52 -7.84
C GLU A 70 7.78 -16.01 -8.02
N PHE A 71 7.11 -16.64 -7.08
CA PHE A 71 6.78 -18.06 -7.17
C PHE A 71 5.89 -18.33 -8.39
N ALA A 72 4.89 -17.49 -8.63
CA ALA A 72 4.00 -17.64 -9.77
C ALA A 72 4.77 -17.49 -11.11
N GLU A 73 5.68 -16.52 -11.20
CA GLU A 73 6.50 -16.33 -12.39
C GLU A 73 7.40 -17.52 -12.66
N LYS A 74 8.06 -18.03 -11.64
CA LYS A 74 8.92 -19.21 -11.78
C LYS A 74 8.15 -20.42 -12.27
N LYS A 75 6.97 -20.63 -11.73
CA LYS A 75 6.14 -21.76 -12.12
C LYS A 75 5.72 -21.68 -13.58
N GLU A 76 5.40 -20.50 -14.05
CA GLU A 76 5.06 -20.26 -15.46
C GLU A 76 6.27 -20.46 -16.36
N GLY A 77 7.44 -20.06 -15.91
CA GLY A 77 8.68 -20.21 -16.67
C GLY A 77 9.14 -21.65 -16.86
N GLU A 78 8.65 -22.56 -16.06
CA GLU A 78 9.02 -23.97 -16.10
C GLU A 78 8.22 -24.80 -17.10
N ARG A 79 7.28 -24.22 -17.77
CA ARG A 79 6.45 -24.93 -18.77
C ARG A 79 7.18 -25.24 -20.04
#